data_ca7c85cdc1ded3f8692d7cfa91445be1
#
_entry.id   ca7c85cdc1ded3f8692d7cfa91445be1
#
_cell.length_a   1.000
_cell.length_b   1.000
_cell.length_c   1.000
_cell.angle_alpha   90.00
_cell.angle_beta   90.00
_cell.angle_gamma   90.00
#
_symmetry.space_group_name_H-M   'P 1'
#
loop_
_entity.id
_entity.type
_entity.pdbx_description
1 polymer ?
#
loop_
_entity_poly.entity_id
_entity_poly.type
_entity_poly.pdbx_seq_one_letter_code
_entity_poly.pdbx_strand_id
1 'polypeptide(L)'
;MKVITESEMNFGEFDESNLFHIENSKIYRDLGDGIKTVEFILKYKEDSIIFLEAKKSCPNAEKRHETEEKEHKFEVYFSSLVEKFIASLHIYLASILGRYPDISEVGDRSQFVDEMKNMKLKFVLVIKNAEDVAWLVGPSA
;
A
#
# COMPACT_ATOMS: atom_id res chain seq x y z
N MET A 1 -0.02 20.62 -2.64
CA MET A 1 -0.58 19.41 -3.30
C MET A 1 0.53 18.60 -3.93
N LYS A 2 0.44 17.32 -3.84
CA LYS A 2 1.48 16.41 -4.32
C LYS A 2 0.92 15.37 -5.28
N VAL A 3 1.66 15.11 -6.37
CA VAL A 3 1.39 14.02 -7.31
C VAL A 3 2.48 12.96 -7.13
N ILE A 4 2.08 11.71 -7.06
CA ILE A 4 2.99 10.57 -7.00
C ILE A 4 2.92 9.82 -8.33
N THR A 5 4.08 9.58 -8.94
CA THR A 5 4.18 8.79 -10.17
C THR A 5 4.81 7.45 -9.83
N GLU A 6 4.06 6.38 -10.02
CA GLU A 6 4.51 5.00 -9.80
C GLU A 6 3.95 4.08 -10.87
N SER A 7 4.76 3.13 -11.29
CA SER A 7 4.37 2.14 -12.31
C SER A 7 3.78 2.78 -13.57
N GLU A 8 4.34 3.91 -13.99
CA GLU A 8 3.89 4.70 -15.14
C GLU A 8 2.47 5.26 -15.01
N MET A 9 1.99 5.41 -13.78
CA MET A 9 0.69 6.01 -13.47
C MET A 9 0.89 7.21 -12.55
N ASN A 10 0.01 8.21 -12.69
CA ASN A 10 0.00 9.39 -11.84
C ASN A 10 -1.15 9.30 -10.84
N PHE A 11 -0.84 9.56 -9.58
CA PHE A 11 -1.80 9.58 -8.48
C PHE A 11 -1.82 10.97 -7.85
N GLY A 12 -2.98 11.49 -7.58
CA GLY A 12 -3.14 12.78 -6.94
C GLY A 12 -4.07 13.70 -7.73
N GLU A 13 -4.09 14.95 -7.40
CA GLU A 13 -3.25 15.60 -6.39
C GLU A 13 -3.70 15.26 -4.97
N PHE A 14 -2.76 15.13 -4.05
CA PHE A 14 -3.03 14.85 -2.64
C PHE A 14 -2.57 16.00 -1.75
N ASP A 15 -3.31 16.26 -0.68
CA ASP A 15 -2.85 17.10 0.42
C ASP A 15 -1.78 16.33 1.20
N GLU A 16 -0.61 16.93 1.38
CA GLU A 16 0.50 16.28 2.05
C GLU A 16 0.19 15.92 3.51
N SER A 17 -0.72 16.63 4.17
CA SER A 17 -1.14 16.31 5.54
C SER A 17 -1.88 14.97 5.64
N ASN A 18 -2.43 14.49 4.54
CA ASN A 18 -3.16 13.21 4.45
C ASN A 18 -2.32 12.09 3.84
N LEU A 19 -1.07 12.36 3.48
CA LEU A 19 -0.24 11.46 2.69
C LEU A 19 0.99 11.03 3.47
N PHE A 20 1.25 9.72 3.48
CA PHE A 20 2.51 9.14 3.90
C PHE A 20 3.11 8.36 2.73
N HIS A 21 4.09 8.95 2.05
CA HIS A 21 4.81 8.29 0.97
C HIS A 21 5.85 7.33 1.55
N ILE A 22 5.38 6.22 2.11
CA ILE A 22 6.13 5.31 2.95
C ILE A 22 7.39 4.77 2.27
N GLU A 23 7.30 4.37 1.03
CA GLU A 23 8.44 3.81 0.28
C GLU A 23 9.58 4.81 0.13
N ASN A 24 9.25 6.09 0.11
CA ASN A 24 10.22 7.17 -0.07
C ASN A 24 10.61 7.86 1.25
N SER A 25 10.16 7.34 2.38
CA SER A 25 10.32 7.97 3.67
C SER A 25 11.68 7.65 4.31
N LYS A 26 12.11 8.54 5.21
CA LYS A 26 13.26 8.30 6.04
C LYS A 26 13.01 7.15 7.01
N ILE A 27 11.81 7.02 7.54
CA ILE A 27 11.41 5.91 8.42
C ILE A 27 11.70 4.58 7.73
N TYR A 28 11.28 4.43 6.48
CA TYR A 28 11.54 3.22 5.70
C TYR A 28 13.03 2.98 5.49
N ARG A 29 13.77 4.02 5.10
CA ARG A 29 15.22 3.90 4.87
C ARG A 29 15.98 3.50 6.13
N ASP A 30 15.56 4.00 7.28
CA ASP A 30 16.22 3.73 8.56
C ASP A 30 15.97 2.30 9.07
N LEU A 31 14.96 1.60 8.55
CA LEU A 31 14.68 0.21 8.90
C LEU A 31 15.62 -0.80 8.23
N GLY A 32 16.39 -0.36 7.24
CA GLY A 32 17.38 -1.19 6.56
C GLY A 32 16.81 -2.02 5.41
N ASP A 33 17.66 -2.91 4.89
CA ASP A 33 17.33 -3.72 3.71
C ASP A 33 16.39 -4.89 4.05
N GLY A 34 15.66 -5.33 3.03
CA GLY A 34 14.84 -6.54 3.11
C GLY A 34 13.38 -6.31 3.50
N ILE A 35 13.02 -5.11 3.95
CA ILE A 35 11.64 -4.75 4.22
C ILE A 35 11.05 -4.10 2.98
N LYS A 36 9.91 -4.60 2.53
CA LYS A 36 9.19 -4.05 1.37
C LYS A 36 7.86 -3.49 1.81
N THR A 37 7.54 -2.29 1.34
CA THR A 37 6.30 -1.59 1.67
C THR A 37 5.50 -1.27 0.42
N VAL A 38 4.24 -0.86 0.63
CA VAL A 38 3.43 -0.28 -0.44
C VAL A 38 3.99 1.06 -0.89
N GLU A 39 3.46 1.61 -1.98
CA GLU A 39 3.93 2.90 -2.51
C GLU A 39 3.63 4.04 -1.56
N PHE A 40 2.37 4.16 -1.12
CA PHE A 40 1.98 5.19 -0.18
C PHE A 40 0.74 4.82 0.62
N ILE A 41 0.52 5.58 1.71
CA ILE A 41 -0.64 5.46 2.59
C ILE A 41 -1.35 6.81 2.57
N LEU A 42 -2.68 6.80 2.45
CA LEU A 42 -3.47 8.01 2.26
C LEU A 42 -4.72 7.99 3.15
N LYS A 43 -4.95 9.08 3.89
CA LYS A 43 -6.26 9.31 4.48
C LYS A 43 -7.20 9.72 3.36
N TYR A 44 -8.24 8.92 3.11
CA TYR A 44 -9.18 9.11 2.02
C TYR A 44 -10.57 9.38 2.60
N LYS A 45 -11.13 10.55 2.29
CA LYS A 45 -12.38 11.04 2.87
C LYS A 45 -12.26 11.08 4.40
N GLU A 46 -13.39 10.99 5.11
CA GLU A 46 -13.42 11.11 6.57
C GLU A 46 -13.23 9.78 7.29
N ASP A 47 -13.37 8.65 6.60
CA ASP A 47 -13.53 7.36 7.24
C ASP A 47 -12.56 6.26 6.78
N SER A 48 -11.63 6.55 5.89
CA SER A 48 -10.79 5.51 5.29
C SER A 48 -9.31 5.88 5.28
N ILE A 49 -8.49 4.86 5.55
CA ILE A 49 -7.04 4.92 5.31
C ILE A 49 -6.72 3.85 4.27
N ILE A 50 -6.11 4.29 3.18
CA ILE A 50 -5.78 3.44 2.03
C ILE A 50 -4.29 3.16 2.02
N PHE A 51 -3.95 1.88 1.97
CA PHE A 51 -2.59 1.40 1.70
C PHE A 51 -2.56 1.03 0.22
N LEU A 52 -1.83 1.79 -0.58
CA LEU A 52 -1.88 1.65 -2.04
C LEU A 52 -0.57 1.12 -2.61
N GLU A 53 -0.69 0.02 -3.34
CA GLU A 53 0.38 -0.55 -4.15
C GLU A 53 0.06 -0.36 -5.63
N ALA A 54 1.06 0.03 -6.41
CA ALA A 54 0.91 0.22 -7.85
C ALA A 54 1.78 -0.78 -8.61
N LYS A 55 1.23 -1.38 -9.65
CA LYS A 55 1.91 -2.34 -10.52
C LYS A 55 1.60 -2.05 -11.98
N LYS A 56 2.56 -2.32 -12.87
CA LYS A 56 2.34 -2.20 -14.31
C LYS A 56 1.47 -3.33 -14.81
N SER A 57 1.63 -4.53 -14.28
CA SER A 57 0.93 -5.74 -14.72
C SER A 57 0.74 -6.71 -13.56
N CYS A 58 -0.07 -7.73 -13.80
CA CYS A 58 -0.25 -8.84 -12.88
C CYS A 58 -0.32 -10.17 -13.66
N PRO A 59 0.00 -11.31 -13.03
CA PRO A 59 -0.24 -12.61 -13.62
C PRO A 59 -1.74 -12.83 -13.87
N ASN A 60 -2.08 -13.49 -14.97
CA ASN A 60 -3.47 -13.83 -15.27
C ASN A 60 -3.95 -14.96 -14.36
N ALA A 61 -4.95 -14.70 -13.53
CA ALA A 61 -5.46 -15.68 -12.57
C ALA A 61 -6.11 -16.89 -13.24
N GLU A 62 -6.76 -16.71 -14.39
CA GLU A 62 -7.40 -17.81 -15.10
C GLU A 62 -6.38 -18.80 -15.67
N LYS A 63 -5.18 -18.32 -16.00
CA LYS A 63 -4.11 -19.13 -16.59
C LYS A 63 -3.13 -19.67 -15.57
N ARG A 64 -3.30 -19.38 -14.28
CA ARG A 64 -2.32 -19.74 -13.24
C ARG A 64 -2.06 -21.25 -13.15
N HIS A 65 -3.05 -22.07 -13.46
CA HIS A 65 -2.95 -23.53 -13.36
C HIS A 65 -2.48 -24.22 -14.63
N GLU A 66 -2.23 -23.49 -15.72
CA GLU A 66 -1.79 -24.09 -16.99
C GLU A 66 -0.43 -24.77 -16.88
N THR A 67 0.48 -24.21 -16.09
CA THR A 67 1.82 -24.78 -15.86
C THR A 67 2.23 -24.55 -14.41
N GLU A 68 3.17 -25.36 -13.91
CA GLU A 68 3.75 -25.16 -12.58
C GLU A 68 4.47 -23.82 -12.46
N GLU A 69 5.13 -23.38 -13.54
CA GLU A 69 5.82 -22.10 -13.58
C GLU A 69 4.83 -20.93 -13.41
N LYS A 70 3.69 -20.98 -14.10
CA LYS A 70 2.67 -19.93 -13.99
C LYS A 70 2.04 -19.88 -12.60
N GLU A 71 1.79 -21.05 -12.01
CA GLU A 71 1.26 -21.11 -10.65
C GLU A 71 2.26 -20.55 -9.64
N HIS A 72 3.53 -20.88 -9.78
CA HIS A 72 4.59 -20.36 -8.94
C HIS A 72 4.70 -18.82 -9.04
N LYS A 73 4.67 -18.29 -10.25
CA LYS A 73 4.68 -16.82 -10.48
C LYS A 73 3.49 -16.14 -9.82
N PHE A 74 2.32 -16.72 -9.92
CA PHE A 74 1.13 -16.18 -9.29
C PHE A 74 1.26 -16.17 -7.76
N GLU A 75 1.72 -17.27 -7.18
CA GLU A 75 1.92 -17.39 -5.73
C GLU A 75 2.96 -16.40 -5.21
N VAL A 76 4.07 -16.24 -5.90
CA VAL A 76 5.12 -15.29 -5.54
C VAL A 76 4.58 -13.85 -5.60
N TYR A 77 3.85 -13.52 -6.64
CA TYR A 77 3.24 -12.20 -6.79
C TYR A 77 2.28 -11.90 -5.64
N PHE A 78 1.37 -12.82 -5.36
CA PHE A 78 0.38 -12.66 -4.29
C PHE A 78 1.04 -12.56 -2.92
N SER A 79 1.99 -13.44 -2.61
CA SER A 79 2.73 -13.41 -1.35
C SER A 79 3.49 -12.12 -1.16
N SER A 80 4.09 -11.59 -2.22
CA SER A 80 4.78 -10.30 -2.18
C SER A 80 3.82 -9.15 -1.83
N LEU A 81 2.60 -9.15 -2.38
CA LEU A 81 1.60 -8.15 -2.04
C LEU A 81 1.21 -8.23 -0.55
N VAL A 82 0.97 -9.43 -0.05
CA VAL A 82 0.60 -9.65 1.35
C VAL A 82 1.71 -9.14 2.27
N GLU A 83 2.95 -9.47 1.98
CA GLU A 83 4.11 -9.00 2.77
C GLU A 83 4.19 -7.47 2.79
N LYS A 84 4.00 -6.82 1.65
CA LYS A 84 4.02 -5.35 1.56
C LYS A 84 2.93 -4.70 2.40
N PHE A 85 1.72 -5.22 2.33
CA PHE A 85 0.61 -4.68 3.12
C PHE A 85 0.82 -4.89 4.62
N ILE A 86 1.28 -6.07 5.03
CA ILE A 86 1.55 -6.36 6.44
C ILE A 86 2.66 -5.47 6.98
N ALA A 87 3.78 -5.37 6.28
CA ALA A 87 4.91 -4.53 6.70
C ALA A 87 4.49 -3.06 6.79
N SER A 88 3.75 -2.57 5.81
CA SER A 88 3.27 -1.20 5.78
C SER A 88 2.32 -0.91 6.94
N LEU A 89 1.43 -1.84 7.25
CA LEU A 89 0.51 -1.71 8.38
C LEU A 89 1.29 -1.63 9.71
N HIS A 90 2.28 -2.49 9.91
CA HIS A 90 3.12 -2.46 11.11
C HIS A 90 3.86 -1.14 11.26
N ILE A 91 4.47 -0.64 10.19
CA ILE A 91 5.21 0.64 10.21
C ILE A 91 4.25 1.79 10.50
N TYR A 92 3.09 1.80 9.85
CA TYR A 92 2.10 2.85 10.03
C TYR A 92 1.58 2.90 11.47
N LEU A 93 1.18 1.76 12.03
CA LEU A 93 0.71 1.68 13.41
C LEU A 93 1.80 2.05 14.41
N ALA A 94 3.02 1.61 14.21
CA ALA A 94 4.14 1.98 15.06
C ALA A 94 4.39 3.50 15.02
N SER A 95 4.27 4.11 13.85
CA SER A 95 4.41 5.56 13.70
C SER A 95 3.33 6.32 14.46
N ILE A 96 2.08 5.90 14.33
CA ILE A 96 0.95 6.52 15.03
C ILE A 96 1.10 6.37 16.55
N LEU A 97 1.58 5.23 17.02
CA LEU A 97 1.79 4.96 18.44
C LEU A 97 3.05 5.64 19.01
N GLY A 98 3.76 6.40 18.22
CA GLY A 98 4.91 7.18 18.67
C GLY A 98 6.18 6.38 18.87
N ARG A 99 6.36 5.28 18.16
CA ARG A 99 7.55 4.44 18.26
C ARG A 99 8.78 5.00 17.54
N TYR A 100 8.58 5.98 16.67
CA TYR A 100 9.66 6.65 15.95
C TYR A 100 9.83 8.08 16.45
N PRO A 101 11.08 8.59 16.56
CA PRO A 101 11.34 9.93 17.10
C PRO A 101 10.84 11.06 16.20
N ASP A 102 10.86 10.88 14.90
CA ASP A 102 10.38 11.86 13.92
C ASP A 102 9.32 11.22 13.05
N ILE A 103 8.12 11.77 13.10
CA ILE A 103 6.96 11.27 12.36
C ILE A 103 6.37 12.32 11.42
N SER A 104 7.11 13.38 11.12
CA SER A 104 6.62 14.45 10.22
C SER A 104 6.21 13.94 8.85
N GLU A 105 6.81 12.85 8.38
CA GLU A 105 6.52 12.23 7.08
C GLU A 105 5.16 11.51 7.04
N VAL A 106 4.56 11.20 8.19
CA VAL A 106 3.35 10.38 8.29
C VAL A 106 2.07 11.18 8.00
N GLY A 107 2.17 12.50 7.98
CA GLY A 107 1.04 13.40 7.85
C GLY A 107 0.55 13.91 9.20
N ASP A 108 -0.69 14.36 9.26
CA ASP A 108 -1.25 14.89 10.51
C ASP A 108 -1.66 13.73 11.44
N ARG A 109 -0.74 13.40 12.32
CA ARG A 109 -0.91 12.27 13.24
C ARG A 109 -2.08 12.46 14.21
N SER A 110 -2.33 13.68 14.68
CA SER A 110 -3.35 13.91 15.70
C SER A 110 -4.74 13.53 15.20
N GLN A 111 -5.02 13.77 13.94
CA GLN A 111 -6.27 13.36 13.30
C GLN A 111 -6.40 11.84 13.29
N PHE A 112 -5.33 11.13 12.98
CA PHE A 112 -5.38 9.68 12.85
C PHE A 112 -5.59 8.98 14.19
N VAL A 113 -4.93 9.44 15.24
CA VAL A 113 -5.05 8.80 16.57
C VAL A 113 -6.48 8.86 17.09
N ASP A 114 -7.11 10.04 17.04
CA ASP A 114 -8.45 10.22 17.59
C ASP A 114 -9.53 9.51 16.79
N GLU A 115 -9.34 9.39 15.48
CA GLU A 115 -10.33 8.84 14.56
C GLU A 115 -10.15 7.36 14.26
N MET A 116 -9.02 6.76 14.68
CA MET A 116 -8.66 5.37 14.28
C MET A 116 -9.71 4.32 14.62
N LYS A 117 -10.46 4.49 15.70
CA LYS A 117 -11.51 3.54 16.09
C LYS A 117 -12.58 3.35 15.01
N ASN A 118 -12.84 4.41 14.27
CA ASN A 118 -13.92 4.44 13.27
C ASN A 118 -13.40 4.39 11.84
N MET A 119 -12.07 4.33 11.67
CA MET A 119 -11.46 4.27 10.35
C MET A 119 -11.49 2.87 9.76
N LYS A 120 -11.78 2.83 8.48
CA LYS A 120 -11.65 1.61 7.67
C LYS A 120 -10.24 1.57 7.10
N LEU A 121 -9.56 0.46 7.25
CA LEU A 121 -8.27 0.22 6.63
C LEU A 121 -8.49 -0.57 5.35
N LYS A 122 -8.03 -0.02 4.23
CA LYS A 122 -8.21 -0.63 2.90
C LYS A 122 -6.86 -0.86 2.25
N PHE A 123 -6.65 -2.06 1.74
CA PHE A 123 -5.49 -2.38 0.92
C PHE A 123 -5.92 -2.33 -0.53
N VAL A 124 -5.30 -1.45 -1.31
CA VAL A 124 -5.68 -1.18 -2.69
C VAL A 124 -4.51 -1.49 -3.62
N LEU A 125 -4.76 -2.31 -4.61
CA LEU A 125 -3.81 -2.61 -5.67
C LEU A 125 -4.32 -1.96 -6.96
N VAL A 126 -3.49 -1.10 -7.56
CA VAL A 126 -3.80 -0.45 -8.83
C VAL A 126 -2.86 -1.02 -9.90
N ILE A 127 -3.44 -1.55 -10.96
CA ILE A 127 -2.71 -2.20 -12.04
C ILE A 127 -2.98 -1.47 -13.34
N LYS A 128 -1.91 -1.02 -14.00
CA LYS A 128 -2.02 -0.28 -15.26
C LYS A 128 -2.51 -1.15 -16.41
N ASN A 129 -1.94 -2.35 -16.56
CA ASN A 129 -2.19 -3.26 -17.69
C ASN A 129 -2.71 -4.61 -17.17
N ALA A 130 -3.92 -4.64 -16.64
CA ALA A 130 -4.53 -5.86 -16.15
C ALA A 130 -5.35 -6.52 -17.25
N GLU A 131 -5.08 -7.81 -17.55
CA GLU A 131 -5.90 -8.61 -18.47
C GLU A 131 -7.11 -9.18 -17.73
N ASP A 132 -6.89 -9.65 -16.51
CA ASP A 132 -7.93 -10.21 -15.67
C ASP A 132 -7.64 -9.87 -14.21
N VAL A 133 -8.56 -9.15 -13.59
CA VAL A 133 -8.45 -8.72 -12.18
C VAL A 133 -9.57 -9.30 -11.32
N ALA A 134 -10.31 -10.28 -11.80
CA ALA A 134 -11.45 -10.83 -11.06
C ALA A 134 -11.06 -11.33 -9.67
N TRP A 135 -9.87 -11.89 -9.53
CA TRP A 135 -9.36 -12.39 -8.26
C TRP A 135 -9.06 -11.29 -7.23
N LEU A 136 -8.95 -10.02 -7.70
CA LEU A 136 -8.68 -8.89 -6.81
C LEU A 136 -9.94 -8.38 -6.09
N VAL A 137 -11.12 -8.68 -6.64
CA VAL A 137 -12.40 -8.24 -6.09
C VAL A 137 -13.16 -9.37 -5.38
N GLY A 138 -12.44 -10.39 -4.96
CA GLY A 138 -12.99 -11.55 -4.24
C GLY A 138 -13.50 -11.21 -2.84
N PRO A 139 -13.35 -12.12 -1.86
CA PRO A 139 -13.98 -12.00 -0.55
C PRO A 139 -13.68 -10.73 0.23
N SER A 140 -12.66 -10.01 -0.15
CA SER A 140 -12.29 -8.74 0.49
C SER A 140 -13.06 -7.53 -0.02
N ALA A 141 -13.84 -7.71 -1.07
CA ALA A 141 -14.58 -6.61 -1.69
C ALA A 141 -15.71 -6.09 -0.79
#